data_a1e75adc7c1e97331d96b2ff2178ecef
#
_entry.id   a1e75adc7c1e97331d96b2ff2178ecef
#
_cell.length_a   1.000
_cell.length_b   1.000
_cell.length_c   1.000
_cell.angle_alpha   90.00
_cell.angle_beta   90.00
_cell.angle_gamma   90.00
#
_symmetry.space_group_name_H-M   'P 1'
#
loop_
_entity.id
_entity.type
_entity.pdbx_description
1 polymer ?
#
loop_
_entity_poly.entity_id
_entity_poly.type
_entity_poly.pdbx_seq_one_letter_code
_entity_poly.pdbx_strand_id
1 'polypeptide(L)'
;KHDAYNEVVKMVDILFDKMNIKGKLSDGGMKSVVDYIERNLKRGISLEDVANHVNISTYYLSKIFKKEMGVNFITYVTDRKMDLAKEMLVNTDIPVLNIALDLAYNEANYFSKAFKKKTGLTPSEYREKYRIRKEEENETV
;
A
#
# COMPACT_ATOMS: atom_id res chain seq x y z
N LYS A 1 -0.08 19.57 22.02
CA LYS A 1 -1.46 19.09 22.27
C LYS A 1 -1.78 17.82 21.48
N HIS A 2 -1.35 17.72 20.22
CA HIS A 2 -1.54 16.50 19.44
C HIS A 2 -0.70 15.34 19.98
N ASP A 3 0.49 15.61 20.50
CA ASP A 3 1.39 14.60 21.02
C ASP A 3 0.82 13.90 22.27
N ALA A 4 0.18 14.66 23.17
CA ALA A 4 -0.45 14.09 24.37
C ALA A 4 -1.62 13.16 24.01
N TYR A 5 -2.44 13.55 23.04
CA TYR A 5 -3.54 12.72 22.56
C TYR A 5 -3.04 11.43 21.92
N ASN A 6 -2.03 11.51 21.05
CA ASN A 6 -1.43 10.36 20.40
C ASN A 6 -0.75 9.42 21.40
N GLU A 7 -0.12 9.95 22.42
CA GLU A 7 0.48 9.14 23.51
C GLU A 7 -0.58 8.37 24.29
N VAL A 8 -1.71 9.02 24.62
CA VAL A 8 -2.82 8.35 25.32
C VAL A 8 -3.40 7.24 24.46
N VAL A 9 -3.62 7.48 23.16
CA VAL A 9 -4.12 6.46 22.22
C VAL A 9 -3.15 5.28 22.16
N LYS A 10 -1.85 5.53 22.06
CA LYS A 10 -0.82 4.48 22.07
C LYS A 10 -0.83 3.68 23.37
N MET A 11 -0.96 4.35 24.52
CA MET A 11 -1.03 3.68 25.81
C MET A 11 -2.26 2.79 25.94
N VAL A 12 -3.42 3.26 25.45
CA VAL A 12 -4.65 2.47 25.44
C VAL A 12 -4.49 1.23 24.57
N ASP A 13 -3.92 1.36 23.37
CA ASP A 13 -3.66 0.24 22.47
C ASP A 13 -2.69 -0.76 23.10
N ILE A 14 -1.62 -0.31 23.77
CA ILE A 14 -0.68 -1.16 24.49
C ILE A 14 -1.38 -1.94 25.60
N LEU A 15 -2.25 -1.27 26.35
CA LEU A 15 -3.02 -1.91 27.42
C LEU A 15 -3.96 -2.99 26.87
N PHE A 16 -4.64 -2.71 25.77
CA PHE A 16 -5.50 -3.69 25.09
C PHE A 16 -4.70 -4.89 24.61
N ASP A 17 -3.50 -4.68 24.06
CA ASP A 17 -2.62 -5.76 23.64
C ASP A 17 -2.19 -6.63 24.84
N LYS A 18 -1.78 -6.01 25.94
CA LYS A 18 -1.39 -6.72 27.16
C LYS A 18 -2.53 -7.50 27.79
N MET A 19 -3.73 -6.96 27.75
CA MET A 19 -4.94 -7.60 28.29
C MET A 19 -5.52 -8.65 27.33
N ASN A 20 -4.98 -8.74 26.11
CA ASN A 20 -5.40 -9.69 25.09
C ASN A 20 -6.89 -9.55 24.69
N ILE A 21 -7.46 -8.34 24.83
CA ILE A 21 -8.88 -8.07 24.56
C ILE A 21 -9.19 -8.22 23.06
N LYS A 22 -8.26 -7.78 22.19
CA LYS A 22 -8.39 -7.91 20.73
C LYS A 22 -7.62 -9.11 20.17
N GLY A 23 -7.05 -9.94 20.99
CA GLY A 23 -6.30 -11.11 20.54
C GLY A 23 -4.97 -10.79 19.83
N LYS A 24 -4.27 -11.81 19.46
CA LYS A 24 -3.06 -11.76 18.65
C LYS A 24 -3.33 -12.38 17.29
N LEU A 25 -2.51 -12.08 16.30
CA LEU A 25 -2.58 -12.77 15.03
C LEU A 25 -2.36 -14.27 15.22
N SER A 26 -3.27 -15.06 14.69
CA SER A 26 -3.14 -16.51 14.62
C SER A 26 -2.06 -16.90 13.61
N ASP A 27 -1.67 -18.17 13.60
CA ASP A 27 -0.83 -18.71 12.53
C ASP A 27 -1.51 -18.48 11.18
N GLY A 28 -0.79 -17.89 10.22
CA GLY A 28 -1.35 -17.47 8.94
C GLY A 28 -2.10 -16.13 8.97
N GLY A 29 -2.14 -15.45 10.11
CA GLY A 29 -2.80 -14.14 10.23
C GLY A 29 -2.16 -13.06 9.35
N MET A 30 -0.83 -13.08 9.20
CA MET A 30 -0.13 -12.17 8.28
C MET A 30 -0.55 -12.38 6.82
N LYS A 31 -0.80 -13.60 6.41
CA LYS A 31 -1.35 -13.89 5.09
C LYS A 31 -2.71 -13.23 4.88
N SER A 32 -3.58 -13.28 5.88
CA SER A 32 -4.88 -12.58 5.84
C SER A 32 -4.72 -11.07 5.72
N VAL A 33 -3.74 -10.49 6.42
CA VAL A 33 -3.40 -9.07 6.32
C VAL A 33 -2.98 -8.72 4.90
N VAL A 34 -2.04 -9.45 4.34
CA VAL A 34 -1.53 -9.23 2.98
C VAL A 34 -2.63 -9.43 1.94
N ASP A 35 -3.42 -10.48 2.06
CA ASP A 35 -4.54 -10.74 1.15
C ASP A 35 -5.58 -9.63 1.18
N TYR A 36 -5.89 -9.09 2.36
CA TYR A 36 -6.79 -7.96 2.49
C TYR A 36 -6.23 -6.70 1.79
N ILE A 37 -4.96 -6.40 1.99
CA ILE A 37 -4.29 -5.28 1.31
C ILE A 37 -4.38 -5.45 -0.21
N GLU A 38 -4.00 -6.61 -0.73
CA GLU A 38 -3.99 -6.87 -2.18
C GLU A 38 -5.38 -6.72 -2.81
N ARG A 39 -6.42 -7.20 -2.13
CA ARG A 39 -7.81 -7.08 -2.60
C ARG A 39 -8.34 -5.65 -2.58
N ASN A 40 -7.76 -4.78 -1.80
CA ASN A 40 -8.25 -3.42 -1.57
C ASN A 40 -7.29 -2.32 -2.05
N LEU A 41 -6.29 -2.65 -2.87
CA LEU A 41 -5.34 -1.67 -3.39
C LEU A 41 -6.00 -0.54 -4.18
N LYS A 42 -7.12 -0.81 -4.82
CA LYS A 42 -7.91 0.16 -5.57
C LYS A 42 -8.86 0.97 -4.70
N ARG A 43 -8.81 0.80 -3.40
CA ARG A 43 -9.57 1.55 -2.41
C ARG A 43 -8.62 2.28 -1.46
N GLY A 44 -9.12 3.26 -0.74
CA GLY A 44 -8.38 3.84 0.36
C GLY A 44 -8.31 2.82 1.50
N ILE A 45 -7.13 2.34 1.83
CA ILE A 45 -6.92 1.39 2.93
C ILE A 45 -6.20 2.09 4.06
N SER A 46 -6.73 1.99 5.26
CA SER A 46 -6.04 2.42 6.48
C SER A 46 -5.54 1.22 7.28
N LEU A 47 -4.55 1.48 8.14
CA LEU A 47 -4.08 0.49 9.10
C LEU A 47 -5.21 0.02 10.01
N GLU A 48 -6.11 0.93 10.38
CA GLU A 48 -7.28 0.65 11.20
C GLU A 48 -8.23 -0.34 10.50
N ASP A 49 -8.49 -0.14 9.20
CA ASP A 49 -9.33 -1.06 8.43
C ASP A 49 -8.79 -2.49 8.47
N VAL A 50 -7.49 -2.63 8.26
CA VAL A 50 -6.83 -3.94 8.27
C VAL A 50 -6.85 -4.56 9.67
N ALA A 51 -6.56 -3.76 10.69
CA ALA A 51 -6.58 -4.21 12.08
C ALA A 51 -7.97 -4.73 12.49
N ASN A 52 -9.02 -4.00 12.10
CA ASN A 52 -10.41 -4.42 12.34
C ASN A 52 -10.76 -5.70 11.60
N HIS A 53 -10.26 -5.86 10.39
CA HIS A 53 -10.51 -7.08 9.60
C HIS A 53 -9.95 -8.34 10.27
N VAL A 54 -8.77 -8.25 10.86
CA VAL A 54 -8.10 -9.37 11.53
C VAL A 54 -8.29 -9.35 13.06
N ASN A 55 -9.11 -8.44 13.55
CA ASN A 55 -9.53 -8.32 14.95
C ASN A 55 -8.36 -8.18 15.94
N ILE A 56 -7.44 -7.26 15.63
CA ILE A 56 -6.32 -6.88 16.51
C ILE A 56 -6.28 -5.36 16.65
N SER A 57 -5.49 -4.86 17.61
CA SER A 57 -5.30 -3.41 17.73
C SER A 57 -4.44 -2.86 16.60
N THR A 58 -4.65 -1.58 16.28
CA THR A 58 -3.81 -0.87 15.29
C THR A 58 -2.35 -0.82 15.72
N TYR A 59 -2.12 -0.64 17.02
CA TYR A 59 -0.77 -0.61 17.58
C TYR A 59 -0.05 -1.94 17.38
N TYR A 60 -0.72 -3.03 17.71
CA TYR A 60 -0.15 -4.38 17.56
C TYR A 60 0.12 -4.69 16.08
N LEU A 61 -0.84 -4.38 15.21
CA LEU A 61 -0.66 -4.59 13.76
C LEU A 61 0.52 -3.78 13.23
N SER A 62 0.65 -2.51 13.63
CA SER A 62 1.77 -1.66 13.22
C SER A 62 3.12 -2.29 13.55
N LYS A 63 3.25 -2.84 14.76
CA LYS A 63 4.48 -3.48 15.23
C LYS A 63 4.76 -4.79 14.50
N ILE A 64 3.78 -5.68 14.47
CA ILE A 64 3.95 -6.99 13.83
C ILE A 64 4.16 -6.86 12.33
N PHE A 65 3.49 -5.92 11.69
CA PHE A 65 3.63 -5.68 10.26
C PHE A 65 5.07 -5.30 9.90
N LYS A 66 5.63 -4.30 10.60
CA LYS A 66 7.01 -3.86 10.37
C LYS A 66 8.01 -4.99 10.65
N LYS A 67 7.78 -5.76 11.69
CA LYS A 67 8.64 -6.90 12.05
C LYS A 67 8.63 -7.98 10.98
N GLU A 68 7.46 -8.38 10.51
CA GLU A 68 7.30 -9.47 9.55
C GLU A 68 7.60 -9.06 8.11
N MET A 69 7.21 -7.84 7.72
CA MET A 69 7.35 -7.37 6.34
C MET A 69 8.62 -6.56 6.09
N GLY A 70 9.32 -6.14 7.14
CA GLY A 70 10.55 -5.35 7.03
C GLY A 70 10.34 -3.87 6.73
N VAL A 71 9.13 -3.45 6.39
CA VAL A 71 8.76 -2.05 6.11
C VAL A 71 7.43 -1.74 6.81
N ASN A 72 7.15 -0.45 7.02
CA ASN A 72 5.89 -0.08 7.62
C ASN A 72 4.72 -0.25 6.63
N PHE A 73 3.50 -0.23 7.17
CA PHE A 73 2.27 -0.44 6.41
C PHE A 73 2.12 0.54 5.24
N ILE A 74 2.33 1.84 5.47
CA ILE A 74 2.15 2.87 4.44
C ILE A 74 3.13 2.65 3.28
N THR A 75 4.39 2.37 3.58
CA THR A 75 5.41 2.09 2.58
C THR A 75 5.04 0.85 1.76
N TYR A 76 4.62 -0.21 2.43
CA TYR A 76 4.22 -1.45 1.76
C TYR A 76 3.04 -1.22 0.80
N VAL A 77 1.99 -0.56 1.26
CA VAL A 77 0.81 -0.27 0.42
C VAL A 77 1.18 0.61 -0.77
N THR A 78 1.97 1.65 -0.54
CA THR A 78 2.45 2.53 -1.61
C THR A 78 3.28 1.78 -2.64
N ASP A 79 4.21 0.94 -2.20
CA ASP A 79 5.04 0.13 -3.08
C ASP A 79 4.19 -0.83 -3.94
N ARG A 80 3.21 -1.46 -3.34
CA ARG A 80 2.31 -2.35 -4.09
C ARG A 80 1.44 -1.60 -5.09
N LYS A 81 0.96 -0.41 -4.75
CA LYS A 81 0.23 0.45 -5.69
C LYS A 81 1.11 0.87 -6.86
N MET A 82 2.37 1.22 -6.59
CA MET A 82 3.31 1.59 -7.65
C MET A 82 3.63 0.40 -8.57
N ASP A 83 3.77 -0.80 -8.04
CA ASP A 83 3.95 -2.00 -8.84
C ASP A 83 2.75 -2.24 -9.77
N LEU A 84 1.54 -2.09 -9.25
CA LEU A 84 0.32 -2.23 -10.05
C LEU A 84 0.22 -1.11 -11.10
N ALA A 85 0.62 0.11 -10.76
CA ALA A 85 0.69 1.22 -11.71
C ALA A 85 1.63 0.91 -12.88
N LYS A 86 2.80 0.35 -12.59
CA LYS A 86 3.75 -0.07 -13.63
C LYS A 86 3.13 -1.05 -14.62
N GLU A 87 2.43 -2.05 -14.10
CA GLU A 87 1.73 -3.04 -14.94
C GLU A 87 0.66 -2.38 -15.81
N MET A 88 -0.15 -1.50 -15.23
CA MET A 88 -1.20 -0.80 -15.97
C MET A 88 -0.63 0.14 -17.04
N LEU A 89 0.47 0.82 -16.74
CA LEU A 89 1.15 1.71 -17.70
C LEU A 89 1.69 0.97 -18.91
N VAL A 90 2.28 -0.19 -18.71
CA VAL A 90 2.94 -0.97 -19.76
C VAL A 90 1.94 -1.84 -20.54
N ASN A 91 0.96 -2.42 -19.87
CA ASN A 91 0.07 -3.42 -20.45
C ASN A 91 -1.27 -2.87 -20.94
N THR A 92 -1.59 -1.61 -20.64
CA THR A 92 -2.87 -1.00 -21.02
C THR A 92 -2.68 0.38 -21.62
N ASP A 93 -3.73 0.88 -22.29
CA ASP A 93 -3.81 2.26 -22.78
C ASP A 93 -4.57 3.19 -21.83
N ILE A 94 -4.85 2.74 -20.60
CA ILE A 94 -5.60 3.51 -19.62
C ILE A 94 -4.87 4.85 -19.39
N PRO A 95 -5.55 6.00 -19.48
CA PRO A 95 -4.94 7.29 -19.20
C PRO A 95 -4.35 7.35 -17.78
N VAL A 96 -3.24 8.06 -17.62
CA VAL A 96 -2.56 8.20 -16.32
C VAL A 96 -3.50 8.70 -15.24
N LEU A 97 -4.38 9.66 -15.56
CA LEU A 97 -5.39 10.16 -14.64
C LEU A 97 -6.28 9.03 -14.11
N ASN A 98 -6.72 8.15 -14.98
CA ASN A 98 -7.59 7.03 -14.62
C ASN A 98 -6.85 5.98 -13.79
N ILE A 99 -5.57 5.73 -14.09
CA ILE A 99 -4.71 4.86 -13.27
C ILE A 99 -4.61 5.41 -11.85
N ALA A 100 -4.36 6.72 -11.71
CA ALA A 100 -4.28 7.36 -10.40
C ALA A 100 -5.57 7.19 -9.61
N LEU A 101 -6.71 7.43 -10.24
CA LEU A 101 -8.03 7.27 -9.60
C LEU A 101 -8.29 5.81 -9.22
N ASP A 102 -7.96 4.87 -10.09
CA ASP A 102 -8.11 3.43 -9.82
C ASP A 102 -7.27 2.96 -8.63
N LEU A 103 -6.16 3.63 -8.36
CA LEU A 103 -5.30 3.33 -7.22
C LEU A 103 -5.61 4.18 -5.99
N ALA A 104 -6.79 4.79 -5.97
CA ALA A 104 -7.29 5.61 -4.86
C ALA A 104 -6.47 6.88 -4.58
N TYR A 105 -5.85 7.44 -5.60
CA TYR A 105 -5.25 8.77 -5.53
C TYR A 105 -6.28 9.81 -5.97
N ASN A 106 -6.56 10.77 -5.11
CA ASN A 106 -7.54 11.82 -5.41
C ASN A 106 -7.03 12.84 -6.44
N GLU A 107 -5.71 13.00 -6.54
CA GLU A 107 -5.06 13.93 -7.45
C GLU A 107 -3.98 13.25 -8.28
N ALA A 108 -4.05 13.41 -9.60
CA ALA A 108 -3.08 12.85 -10.53
C ALA A 108 -1.66 13.39 -10.30
N ASN A 109 -1.54 14.66 -9.91
CA ASN A 109 -0.23 15.26 -9.62
C ASN A 109 0.44 14.62 -8.42
N TYR A 110 -0.31 14.30 -7.39
CA TYR A 110 0.22 13.61 -6.21
C TYR A 110 0.70 12.21 -6.57
N PHE A 111 -0.09 11.48 -7.34
CA PHE A 111 0.29 10.16 -7.86
C PHE A 111 1.58 10.24 -8.70
N SER A 112 1.64 11.19 -9.63
CA SER A 112 2.81 11.36 -10.52
C SER A 112 4.09 11.65 -9.74
N LYS A 113 4.01 12.48 -8.71
CA LYS A 113 5.15 12.78 -7.83
C LYS A 113 5.59 11.54 -7.04
N ALA A 114 4.65 10.80 -6.48
CA ALA A 114 4.94 9.56 -5.74
C ALA A 114 5.57 8.52 -6.67
N PHE A 115 5.04 8.38 -7.87
CA PHE A 115 5.57 7.45 -8.88
C PHE A 115 6.99 7.83 -9.30
N LYS A 116 7.23 9.10 -9.61
CA LYS A 116 8.56 9.59 -9.99
C LYS A 116 9.57 9.42 -8.86
N LYS A 117 9.18 9.68 -7.62
CA LYS A 117 10.03 9.47 -6.45
C LYS A 117 10.45 8.00 -6.32
N LYS A 118 9.56 7.09 -6.63
CA LYS A 118 9.81 5.64 -6.52
C LYS A 118 10.60 5.07 -7.69
N THR A 119 10.30 5.52 -8.91
CA THR A 119 10.84 4.92 -10.15
C THR A 119 11.89 5.77 -10.85
N GLY A 120 11.98 7.06 -10.52
CA GLY A 120 12.84 8.03 -11.21
C GLY A 120 12.21 8.64 -12.47
N LEU A 121 11.06 8.14 -12.90
CA LEU A 121 10.35 8.60 -14.10
C LEU A 121 8.92 9.00 -13.77
N THR A 122 8.38 9.96 -14.52
CA THR A 122 6.94 10.22 -14.47
C THR A 122 6.18 9.03 -15.05
N PRO A 123 4.90 8.85 -14.72
CA PRO A 123 4.11 7.77 -15.30
C PRO A 123 4.11 7.78 -16.83
N SER A 124 4.00 8.94 -17.46
CA SER A 124 4.03 9.08 -18.92
C SER A 124 5.39 8.69 -19.51
N GLU A 125 6.48 9.14 -18.89
CA GLU A 125 7.83 8.75 -19.28
C GLU A 125 8.07 7.25 -19.15
N TYR A 126 7.57 6.68 -18.06
CA TYR A 126 7.68 5.24 -17.80
C TYR A 126 6.94 4.41 -18.86
N ARG A 127 5.70 4.80 -19.19
CA ARG A 127 4.92 4.16 -20.26
C ARG A 127 5.64 4.21 -21.60
N GLU A 128 6.11 5.37 -21.98
CA GLU A 128 6.82 5.57 -23.25
C GLU A 128 8.06 4.67 -23.33
N LYS A 129 8.89 4.69 -22.28
CA LYS A 129 10.14 3.95 -22.23
C LYS A 129 9.95 2.44 -22.28
N TYR A 130 9.07 1.91 -21.47
CA TYR A 130 8.94 0.45 -21.30
C TYR A 130 7.98 -0.17 -22.32
N ARG A 131 7.05 0.59 -22.85
CA ARG A 131 6.17 0.11 -23.90
C ARG A 131 6.90 -0.07 -25.22
N ILE A 132 7.74 0.87 -25.62
CA ILE A 132 8.58 0.78 -26.82
C ILE A 132 9.46 -0.46 -26.76
N ARG A 133 10.12 -0.71 -25.62
CA ARG A 133 10.94 -1.92 -25.43
C ARG A 133 10.16 -3.21 -25.64
N LYS A 134 8.94 -3.29 -25.16
CA LYS A 134 8.10 -4.46 -25.29
C LYS A 134 7.69 -4.72 -26.74
N GLU A 135 7.44 -3.66 -27.50
CA GLU A 135 7.16 -3.73 -28.94
C GLU A 135 8.39 -4.22 -29.70
N GLU A 136 9.58 -3.70 -29.41
CA GLU A 136 10.85 -4.13 -30.01
C GLU A 136 11.16 -5.61 -29.74
N GLU A 137 10.95 -6.07 -28.51
CA GLU A 137 11.13 -7.49 -28.16
C GLU A 137 10.16 -8.40 -28.93
N ASN A 138 8.94 -7.96 -29.14
CA ASN A 138 7.94 -8.71 -29.92
C ASN A 138 8.23 -8.71 -31.41
N GLU A 139 8.85 -7.65 -31.96
CA GLU A 139 9.24 -7.59 -33.36
C GLU A 139 10.47 -8.43 -33.69
N THR A 140 11.32 -8.74 -32.72
CA THR A 140 12.52 -9.57 -32.89
C THR A 140 12.24 -11.09 -32.82
N VAL A 141 11.03 -11.47 -32.51
CA VAL A 141 10.57 -12.85 -32.49
C VAL A 141 9.84 -13.18 -33.77
#